data_7a8b8e7ba05d18993c0f33bb736a2e92
#
_entry.id   7a8b8e7ba05d18993c0f33bb736a2e92
#
_cell.length_a   1.000
_cell.length_b   1.000
_cell.length_c   1.000
_cell.angle_alpha   90.00
_cell.angle_beta   90.00
_cell.angle_gamma   90.00
#
_symmetry.space_group_name_H-M   'P 1'
#
loop_
_entity.id
_entity.type
_entity.pdbx_description
1 polymer ?
#
loop_
_entity_poly.entity_id
_entity_poly.type
_entity_poly.pdbx_seq_one_letter_code
_entity_poly.pdbx_strand_id
1 'polypeptide(L)'
;MTPPWNETFSALYTRCLAEYARGNSDFTSYYSSADLAFLASIGCQPREFFDFIEDHCPELPLTTALLVAALRRSYFLNEQGRKPSSRVLTADQLPLREAQLEGIPWLPRILEKAKAKLHGELHPDLMYGCGGDRNFISKHNLHLADFLETVRRAGDDIAPVLAYARSK
;
A
#
# COMPACT_ATOMS: atom_id res chain seq x y z
N MET A 1 -26.77 -5.61 11.31
CA MET A 1 -25.45 -5.22 11.87
C MET A 1 -24.48 -5.09 10.70
N THR A 2 -23.80 -3.96 10.58
CA THR A 2 -22.80 -3.78 9.51
C THR A 2 -21.58 -4.64 9.82
N PRO A 3 -21.08 -5.46 8.86
CA PRO A 3 -19.91 -6.29 9.12
C PRO A 3 -18.67 -5.43 9.44
N PRO A 4 -17.69 -5.98 10.18
CA PRO A 4 -16.42 -5.31 10.42
C PRO A 4 -15.72 -4.97 9.10
N TRP A 5 -14.92 -3.89 9.11
CA TRP A 5 -14.26 -3.39 7.89
C TRP A 5 -13.36 -4.45 7.22
N ASN A 6 -12.67 -5.27 8.00
CA ASN A 6 -11.79 -6.33 7.48
C ASN A 6 -12.57 -7.47 6.79
N GLU A 7 -13.76 -7.79 7.24
CA GLU A 7 -14.64 -8.74 6.57
C GLU A 7 -15.16 -8.17 5.25
N THR A 8 -15.58 -6.89 5.25
CA THR A 8 -16.00 -6.18 4.04
C THR A 8 -14.85 -6.09 3.03
N PHE A 9 -13.63 -5.78 3.48
CA PHE A 9 -12.42 -5.74 2.65
C PHE A 9 -12.16 -7.11 2.02
N SER A 10 -12.17 -8.18 2.82
CA SER A 10 -11.89 -9.53 2.34
C SER A 10 -12.95 -10.04 1.36
N ALA A 11 -14.21 -9.74 1.60
CA ALA A 11 -15.30 -10.09 0.68
C ALA A 11 -15.17 -9.35 -0.67
N LEU A 12 -14.87 -8.04 -0.61
CA LEU A 12 -14.62 -7.24 -1.81
C LEU A 12 -13.40 -7.76 -2.57
N TYR A 13 -12.30 -8.06 -1.88
CA TYR A 13 -11.09 -8.62 -2.46
C TYR A 13 -11.37 -9.92 -3.22
N THR A 14 -12.05 -10.87 -2.58
CA THR A 14 -12.37 -12.17 -3.19
C THR A 14 -13.23 -12.01 -4.45
N ARG A 15 -14.21 -11.11 -4.42
CA ARG A 15 -15.07 -10.82 -5.57
C ARG A 15 -14.27 -10.19 -6.72
N CYS A 16 -13.42 -9.19 -6.43
CA CYS A 16 -12.60 -8.53 -7.45
C CYS A 16 -11.56 -9.49 -8.05
N LEU A 17 -10.94 -10.34 -7.22
CA LEU A 17 -9.99 -11.35 -7.69
C LEU A 17 -10.67 -12.35 -8.66
N ALA A 18 -11.92 -12.73 -8.40
CA ALA A 18 -12.68 -13.58 -9.31
C ALA A 18 -12.99 -12.89 -10.64
N GLU A 19 -13.26 -11.58 -10.64
CA GLU A 19 -13.45 -10.81 -11.89
C GLU A 19 -12.14 -10.73 -12.68
N TYR A 20 -11.03 -10.45 -12.03
CA TYR A 20 -9.71 -10.41 -12.66
C TYR A 20 -9.33 -11.77 -13.27
N ALA A 21 -9.58 -12.86 -12.54
CA ALA A 21 -9.33 -14.23 -13.01
C ALA A 21 -10.17 -14.63 -14.25
N ARG A 22 -11.31 -13.96 -14.49
CA ARG A 22 -12.12 -14.13 -15.71
C ARG A 22 -11.59 -13.31 -16.90
N GLY A 23 -10.49 -12.57 -16.72
CA GLY A 23 -9.89 -11.74 -17.77
C GLY A 23 -10.41 -10.30 -17.80
N ASN A 24 -11.25 -9.87 -16.84
CA ASN A 24 -11.66 -8.47 -16.73
C ASN A 24 -10.56 -7.65 -16.05
N SER A 25 -9.83 -6.86 -16.82
CA SER A 25 -8.79 -5.93 -16.31
C SER A 25 -9.30 -4.50 -16.12
N ASP A 26 -10.56 -4.22 -16.47
CA ASP A 26 -11.17 -2.91 -16.24
C ASP A 26 -11.69 -2.80 -14.80
N PHE A 27 -10.80 -2.37 -13.90
CA PHE A 27 -11.13 -2.23 -12.49
C PHE A 27 -12.25 -1.21 -12.22
N THR A 28 -12.48 -0.26 -13.13
CA THR A 28 -13.55 0.73 -12.97
C THR A 28 -14.93 0.09 -12.94
N SER A 29 -15.06 -1.08 -13.55
CA SER A 29 -16.31 -1.88 -13.58
C SER A 29 -16.53 -2.74 -12.32
N TYR A 30 -15.56 -2.82 -11.40
CA TYR A 30 -15.61 -3.74 -10.25
C TYR A 30 -16.48 -3.24 -9.10
N TYR A 31 -16.63 -1.92 -8.96
CA TYR A 31 -17.10 -1.31 -7.73
C TYR A 31 -18.53 -0.78 -7.87
N SER A 32 -19.41 -1.24 -6.98
CA SER A 32 -20.69 -0.60 -6.75
C SER A 32 -20.51 0.72 -5.98
N SER A 33 -21.57 1.54 -5.93
CA SER A 33 -21.56 2.76 -5.10
C SER A 33 -21.28 2.46 -3.62
N ALA A 34 -21.73 1.32 -3.11
CA ALA A 34 -21.46 0.88 -1.75
C ALA A 34 -19.98 0.52 -1.54
N ASP A 35 -19.36 -0.15 -2.52
CA ASP A 35 -17.92 -0.46 -2.49
C ASP A 35 -17.07 0.81 -2.50
N LEU A 36 -17.40 1.76 -3.36
CA LEU A 36 -16.70 3.05 -3.42
C LEU A 36 -16.82 3.83 -2.11
N ALA A 37 -18.01 3.85 -1.50
CA ALA A 37 -18.22 4.46 -0.19
C ALA A 37 -17.41 3.75 0.91
N PHE A 38 -17.36 2.42 0.86
CA PHE A 38 -16.53 1.63 1.79
C PHE A 38 -15.04 1.96 1.62
N LEU A 39 -14.50 1.92 0.40
CA LEU A 39 -13.09 2.25 0.13
C LEU A 39 -12.75 3.66 0.60
N ALA A 40 -13.60 4.64 0.32
CA ALA A 40 -13.43 6.00 0.82
C ALA A 40 -13.41 6.06 2.36
N SER A 41 -14.23 5.27 3.03
CA SER A 41 -14.32 5.23 4.50
C SER A 41 -13.06 4.70 5.18
N ILE A 42 -12.26 3.92 4.48
CA ILE A 42 -10.99 3.37 4.95
C ILE A 42 -9.77 4.10 4.36
N GLY A 43 -9.98 5.19 3.60
CA GLY A 43 -8.92 5.97 2.97
C GLY A 43 -8.19 5.25 1.85
N CYS A 44 -8.81 4.26 1.21
CA CYS A 44 -8.26 3.50 0.10
C CYS A 44 -8.84 4.02 -1.23
N GLN A 45 -7.97 4.28 -2.20
CA GLN A 45 -8.41 4.61 -3.54
C GLN A 45 -8.81 3.32 -4.30
N PRO A 46 -9.80 3.38 -5.23
CA PRO A 46 -10.19 2.22 -6.04
C PRO A 46 -9.02 1.60 -6.82
N ARG A 47 -8.12 2.43 -7.37
CA ARG A 47 -6.93 1.95 -8.07
C ARG A 47 -5.95 1.26 -7.13
N GLU A 48 -5.71 1.80 -5.94
CA GLU A 48 -4.84 1.16 -4.93
C GLU A 48 -5.38 -0.19 -4.46
N PHE A 49 -6.71 -0.32 -4.40
CA PHE A 49 -7.32 -1.61 -4.09
C PHE A 49 -7.13 -2.62 -5.23
N PHE A 50 -7.27 -2.16 -6.48
CA PHE A 50 -7.05 -2.99 -7.66
C PHE A 50 -5.60 -3.46 -7.77
N ASP A 51 -4.62 -2.65 -7.37
CA ASP A 51 -3.20 -3.05 -7.35
C ASP A 51 -2.98 -4.34 -6.55
N PHE A 52 -3.68 -4.51 -5.42
CA PHE A 52 -3.62 -5.76 -4.66
C PHE A 52 -4.21 -6.96 -5.40
N ILE A 53 -5.17 -6.73 -6.31
CA ILE A 53 -5.80 -7.77 -7.12
C ILE A 53 -4.90 -8.14 -8.30
N GLU A 54 -4.42 -7.13 -9.05
CA GLU A 54 -3.56 -7.28 -10.22
C GLU A 54 -2.22 -7.94 -9.86
N ASP A 55 -1.62 -7.54 -8.74
CA ASP A 55 -0.34 -8.06 -8.25
C ASP A 55 -0.49 -9.24 -7.26
N HIS A 56 -1.68 -9.84 -7.17
CA HIS A 56 -1.89 -11.00 -6.30
C HIS A 56 -0.90 -12.13 -6.63
N CYS A 57 -0.07 -12.50 -5.67
CA CYS A 57 0.96 -13.52 -5.79
C CYS A 57 1.32 -14.05 -4.38
N PRO A 58 2.16 -15.10 -4.27
CA PRO A 58 2.58 -15.62 -2.96
C PRO A 58 3.21 -14.58 -2.03
N GLU A 59 3.92 -13.60 -2.57
CA GLU A 59 4.56 -12.52 -1.83
C GLU A 59 3.59 -11.38 -1.45
N LEU A 60 2.43 -11.31 -2.11
CA LEU A 60 1.39 -10.32 -1.84
C LEU A 60 0.01 -11.00 -1.75
N PRO A 61 -0.20 -11.88 -0.75
CA PRO A 61 -1.49 -12.52 -0.52
C PRO A 61 -2.51 -11.55 0.12
N LEU A 62 -3.77 -11.95 0.19
CA LEU A 62 -4.83 -11.20 0.88
C LEU A 62 -4.41 -10.76 2.29
N THR A 63 -3.72 -11.61 3.05
CA THR A 63 -3.27 -11.29 4.41
C THR A 63 -2.34 -10.08 4.43
N THR A 64 -1.38 -10.01 3.51
CA THR A 64 -0.48 -8.85 3.39
C THR A 64 -1.24 -7.60 2.93
N ALA A 65 -2.11 -7.73 1.93
CA ALA A 65 -2.95 -6.63 1.47
C ALA A 65 -3.82 -6.06 2.61
N LEU A 66 -4.42 -6.93 3.43
CA LEU A 66 -5.24 -6.55 4.57
C LEU A 66 -4.43 -5.81 5.65
N LEU A 67 -3.20 -6.26 5.95
CA LEU A 67 -2.33 -5.60 6.91
C LEU A 67 -1.90 -4.20 6.42
N VAL A 68 -1.53 -4.07 5.15
CA VAL A 68 -1.20 -2.77 4.55
C VAL A 68 -2.41 -1.84 4.57
N ALA A 69 -3.60 -2.34 4.21
CA ALA A 69 -4.84 -1.58 4.26
C ALA A 69 -5.22 -1.18 5.69
N ALA A 70 -4.95 -2.03 6.69
CA ALA A 70 -5.18 -1.73 8.11
C ALA A 70 -4.33 -0.53 8.57
N LEU A 71 -3.06 -0.49 8.19
CA LEU A 71 -2.16 0.62 8.52
C LEU A 71 -2.61 1.92 7.84
N ARG A 72 -2.93 1.87 6.55
CA ARG A 72 -3.47 3.02 5.81
C ARG A 72 -4.77 3.52 6.46
N ARG A 73 -5.70 2.61 6.77
CA ARG A 73 -6.95 2.96 7.44
C ARG A 73 -6.71 3.60 8.81
N SER A 74 -5.83 3.01 9.62
CA SER A 74 -5.50 3.56 10.93
C SER A 74 -4.95 4.98 10.82
N TYR A 75 -4.03 5.21 9.91
CA TYR A 75 -3.46 6.53 9.63
C TYR A 75 -4.54 7.52 9.18
N PHE A 76 -5.39 7.11 8.24
CA PHE A 76 -6.47 7.94 7.72
C PHE A 76 -7.46 8.38 8.82
N LEU A 77 -7.84 7.45 9.70
CA LEU A 77 -8.81 7.73 10.76
C LEU A 77 -8.23 8.58 11.89
N ASN A 78 -7.01 8.28 12.33
CA ASN A 78 -6.46 8.81 13.57
C ASN A 78 -5.52 10.00 13.34
N GLU A 79 -4.73 10.00 12.28
CA GLU A 79 -3.72 11.03 12.02
C GLU A 79 -4.20 12.05 10.99
N GLN A 80 -4.94 11.62 9.97
CA GLN A 80 -5.56 12.53 8.99
C GLN A 80 -6.97 13.00 9.38
N GLY A 81 -7.57 12.48 10.46
CA GLY A 81 -8.93 12.87 10.88
C GLY A 81 -9.98 12.66 9.78
N ARG A 82 -9.81 11.61 8.95
CA ARG A 82 -10.68 11.27 7.81
C ARG A 82 -10.66 12.30 6.68
N LYS A 83 -9.63 13.13 6.59
CA LYS A 83 -9.47 14.11 5.52
C LYS A 83 -8.45 13.59 4.51
N PRO A 84 -8.86 13.31 3.24
CA PRO A 84 -7.93 12.93 2.20
C PRO A 84 -6.89 14.03 1.96
N SER A 85 -5.64 13.63 1.66
CA SER A 85 -4.64 14.57 1.17
C SER A 85 -5.02 15.06 -0.25
N SER A 86 -4.66 16.28 -0.56
CA SER A 86 -4.75 16.83 -1.92
C SER A 86 -3.45 16.69 -2.71
N ARG A 87 -2.37 16.24 -2.05
CA ARG A 87 -1.09 15.99 -2.70
C ARG A 87 -1.12 14.67 -3.45
N VAL A 88 -0.41 14.62 -4.57
CA VAL A 88 -0.19 13.39 -5.36
C VAL A 88 1.30 13.27 -5.64
N LEU A 89 1.90 12.14 -5.26
CA LEU A 89 3.29 11.79 -5.58
C LEU A 89 3.31 11.14 -6.96
N THR A 90 4.03 11.73 -7.89
CA THR A 90 4.20 11.23 -9.26
C THR A 90 5.52 10.49 -9.46
N ALA A 91 5.66 9.73 -10.55
CA ALA A 91 6.82 8.87 -10.79
C ALA A 91 8.13 9.65 -10.95
N ASP A 92 8.07 10.87 -11.50
CA ASP A 92 9.20 11.78 -11.67
C ASP A 92 9.70 12.40 -10.37
N GLN A 93 8.87 12.40 -9.33
CA GLN A 93 9.23 12.86 -7.98
C GLN A 93 9.87 11.76 -7.12
N LEU A 94 9.80 10.50 -7.56
CA LEU A 94 10.42 9.39 -6.83
C LEU A 94 11.94 9.39 -7.02
N PRO A 95 12.72 9.00 -5.99
CA PRO A 95 14.13 8.71 -6.15
C PRO A 95 14.37 7.72 -7.28
N LEU A 96 15.49 7.86 -7.98
CA LEU A 96 15.89 6.94 -9.05
C LEU A 96 15.97 5.50 -8.52
N ARG A 97 15.84 4.52 -9.42
CA ARG A 97 15.90 3.09 -9.03
C ARG A 97 17.26 2.70 -8.46
N GLU A 98 18.32 3.37 -8.93
CA GLU A 98 19.70 3.17 -8.53
C GLU A 98 20.07 3.94 -7.26
N ALA A 99 19.20 4.85 -6.80
CA ALA A 99 19.47 5.65 -5.61
C ALA A 99 19.64 4.77 -4.38
N GLN A 100 20.58 5.15 -3.54
CA GLN A 100 20.93 4.45 -2.30
C GLN A 100 20.80 5.39 -1.10
N LEU A 101 20.44 4.84 0.03
CA LEU A 101 20.48 5.52 1.31
C LEU A 101 21.36 4.69 2.24
N GLU A 102 22.44 5.29 2.75
CA GLU A 102 23.43 4.60 3.59
C GLU A 102 23.93 3.26 2.99
N GLY A 103 24.13 3.25 1.67
CA GLY A 103 24.57 2.07 0.91
C GLY A 103 23.48 1.00 0.63
N ILE A 104 22.23 1.28 0.98
CA ILE A 104 21.11 0.36 0.73
C ILE A 104 20.37 0.81 -0.54
N PRO A 105 20.50 0.06 -1.66
CA PRO A 105 19.78 0.36 -2.90
C PRO A 105 18.27 0.21 -2.72
N TRP A 106 17.47 0.93 -3.51
CA TRP A 106 16.01 0.93 -3.52
C TRP A 106 15.36 1.54 -2.25
N LEU A 107 16.09 1.63 -1.12
CA LEU A 107 15.55 2.14 0.14
C LEU A 107 14.97 3.55 0.02
N PRO A 108 15.62 4.53 -0.64
CA PRO A 108 15.02 5.86 -0.81
C PRO A 108 13.67 5.81 -1.53
N ARG A 109 13.55 4.95 -2.53
CA ARG A 109 12.36 4.84 -3.37
C ARG A 109 11.18 4.20 -2.64
N ILE A 110 11.41 3.07 -1.97
CA ILE A 110 10.34 2.40 -1.19
C ILE A 110 9.93 3.24 0.01
N LEU A 111 10.84 3.99 0.62
CA LEU A 111 10.56 4.90 1.72
C LEU A 111 9.57 6.00 1.31
N GLU A 112 9.82 6.68 0.18
CA GLU A 112 8.92 7.73 -0.31
C GLU A 112 7.54 7.14 -0.71
N LYS A 113 7.52 5.95 -1.31
CA LYS A 113 6.26 5.26 -1.60
C LYS A 113 5.51 4.84 -0.33
N ALA A 114 6.21 4.41 0.70
CA ALA A 114 5.61 4.07 1.99
C ALA A 114 4.96 5.29 2.66
N LYS A 115 5.64 6.43 2.68
CA LYS A 115 5.09 7.70 3.16
C LYS A 115 3.85 8.10 2.37
N ALA A 116 3.93 8.09 1.05
CA ALA A 116 2.80 8.42 0.18
C ALA A 116 1.64 7.42 0.35
N LYS A 117 1.92 6.13 0.58
CA LYS A 117 0.89 5.13 0.90
C LYS A 117 0.16 5.46 2.19
N LEU A 118 0.86 5.82 3.25
CA LEU A 118 0.27 6.22 4.53
C LEU A 118 -0.64 7.44 4.36
N HIS A 119 -0.22 8.42 3.57
CA HIS A 119 -0.99 9.65 3.33
C HIS A 119 -2.11 9.52 2.28
N GLY A 120 -2.13 8.43 1.49
CA GLY A 120 -3.05 8.28 0.35
C GLY A 120 -2.70 9.21 -0.82
N GLU A 121 -1.42 9.41 -1.07
CA GLU A 121 -0.85 10.37 -2.04
C GLU A 121 -0.21 9.68 -3.27
N LEU A 122 -0.32 8.36 -3.39
CA LEU A 122 0.21 7.67 -4.55
C LEU A 122 -0.58 8.02 -5.82
N HIS A 123 0.14 8.40 -6.89
CA HIS A 123 -0.46 8.49 -8.22
C HIS A 123 -1.00 7.12 -8.64
N PRO A 124 -2.09 7.05 -9.45
CA PRO A 124 -2.64 5.77 -9.93
C PRO A 124 -1.65 4.82 -10.61
N ASP A 125 -0.56 5.33 -11.17
CA ASP A 125 0.52 4.53 -11.79
C ASP A 125 1.60 4.07 -10.80
N LEU A 126 1.45 4.40 -9.52
CA LEU A 126 2.40 4.03 -8.46
C LEU A 126 1.75 3.09 -7.46
N MET A 127 2.45 2.01 -7.15
CA MET A 127 2.04 1.05 -6.14
C MET A 127 3.11 0.91 -5.05
N TYR A 128 2.71 0.97 -3.79
CA TYR A 128 3.49 0.46 -2.66
C TYR A 128 3.29 -1.06 -2.58
N GLY A 129 4.37 -1.82 -2.67
CA GLY A 129 4.33 -3.28 -2.75
C GLY A 129 4.37 -3.82 -4.18
N CYS A 130 4.75 -3.00 -5.16
CA CYS A 130 5.03 -3.48 -6.53
C CYS A 130 6.18 -4.50 -6.56
N GLY A 131 6.40 -5.14 -7.69
CA GLY A 131 7.45 -6.16 -7.85
C GLY A 131 8.84 -5.73 -7.37
N GLY A 132 9.24 -4.47 -7.62
CA GLY A 132 10.50 -3.93 -7.12
C GLY A 132 10.56 -3.81 -5.60
N ASP A 133 9.46 -3.38 -4.99
CA ASP A 133 9.35 -3.30 -3.52
C ASP A 133 9.38 -4.70 -2.89
N ARG A 134 8.65 -5.66 -3.48
CA ARG A 134 8.66 -7.06 -3.00
C ARG A 134 10.04 -7.69 -3.10
N ASN A 135 10.78 -7.40 -4.18
CA ASN A 135 12.16 -7.84 -4.33
C ASN A 135 13.07 -7.25 -3.24
N PHE A 136 12.94 -5.96 -2.94
CA PHE A 136 13.66 -5.31 -1.84
C PHE A 136 13.32 -5.97 -0.49
N ILE A 137 12.04 -6.12 -0.19
CA ILE A 137 11.53 -6.71 1.05
C ILE A 137 12.07 -8.15 1.22
N SER A 138 11.98 -8.97 0.17
CA SER A 138 12.48 -10.36 0.19
C SER A 138 13.99 -10.42 0.38
N LYS A 139 14.75 -9.61 -0.36
CA LYS A 139 16.22 -9.57 -0.27
C LYS A 139 16.71 -9.23 1.13
N HIS A 140 15.99 -8.38 1.86
CA HIS A 140 16.33 -7.99 3.22
C HIS A 140 15.59 -8.81 4.29
N ASN A 141 14.87 -9.86 3.89
CA ASN A 141 14.07 -10.71 4.78
C ASN A 141 13.12 -9.91 5.68
N LEU A 142 12.47 -8.91 5.10
CA LEU A 142 11.52 -8.02 5.76
C LEU A 142 10.08 -8.44 5.45
N HIS A 143 9.11 -7.76 6.07
CA HIS A 143 7.69 -7.86 5.74
C HIS A 143 7.15 -6.49 5.31
N LEU A 144 6.31 -6.47 4.24
CA LEU A 144 5.83 -5.22 3.63
C LEU A 144 5.04 -4.34 4.62
N ALA A 145 4.16 -4.94 5.41
CA ALA A 145 3.38 -4.21 6.41
C ALA A 145 4.24 -3.73 7.58
N ASP A 146 5.22 -4.53 8.03
CA ASP A 146 6.13 -4.13 9.10
C ASP A 146 7.03 -2.97 8.67
N PHE A 147 7.46 -2.95 7.40
CA PHE A 147 8.19 -1.81 6.85
C PHE A 147 7.33 -0.55 6.86
N LEU A 148 6.07 -0.64 6.42
CA LEU A 148 5.13 0.47 6.43
C LEU A 148 4.88 1.01 7.84
N GLU A 149 4.70 0.12 8.83
CA GLU A 149 4.54 0.51 10.24
C GLU A 149 5.81 1.14 10.81
N THR A 150 6.99 0.63 10.44
CA THR A 150 8.26 1.23 10.84
C THR A 150 8.38 2.65 10.32
N VAL A 151 8.04 2.89 9.06
CA VAL A 151 8.01 4.23 8.45
C VAL A 151 7.01 5.14 9.18
N ARG A 152 5.82 4.62 9.48
CA ARG A 152 4.79 5.37 10.22
C ARG A 152 5.30 5.85 11.57
N ARG A 153 5.93 4.96 12.35
CA ARG A 153 6.45 5.25 13.68
C ARG A 153 7.67 6.17 13.66
N ALA A 154 8.49 6.03 12.65
CA ALA A 154 9.71 6.82 12.48
C ALA A 154 9.40 8.29 12.16
N GLY A 155 8.28 8.58 11.48
CA GLY A 155 7.99 9.94 11.02
C GLY A 155 9.12 10.48 10.15
N ASP A 156 9.75 11.56 10.58
CA ASP A 156 10.89 12.17 9.87
C ASP A 156 12.26 11.60 10.29
N ASP A 157 12.31 10.77 11.34
CA ASP A 157 13.55 10.13 11.78
C ASP A 157 13.85 8.90 10.95
N ILE A 158 14.89 8.94 10.13
CA ILE A 158 15.30 7.83 9.28
C ILE A 158 15.98 6.67 10.04
N ALA A 159 16.51 6.90 11.23
CA ALA A 159 17.33 5.93 11.94
C ALA A 159 16.58 4.61 12.24
N PRO A 160 15.30 4.59 12.69
CA PRO A 160 14.57 3.35 12.88
C PRO A 160 14.36 2.55 11.58
N VAL A 161 14.18 3.24 10.45
CA VAL A 161 13.99 2.59 9.13
C VAL A 161 15.28 1.94 8.68
N LEU A 162 16.42 2.63 8.83
CA LEU A 162 17.76 2.07 8.55
C LEU A 162 18.06 0.87 9.43
N ALA A 163 17.77 0.96 10.73
CA ALA A 163 17.96 -0.15 11.65
C ALA A 163 17.13 -1.37 11.24
N TYR A 164 15.86 -1.15 10.89
CA TYR A 164 14.99 -2.23 10.42
C TYR A 164 15.48 -2.85 9.10
N ALA A 165 15.88 -2.04 8.13
CA ALA A 165 16.39 -2.52 6.85
C ALA A 165 17.69 -3.35 6.97
N ARG A 166 18.45 -3.16 8.06
CA ARG A 166 19.71 -3.87 8.35
C ARG A 166 19.56 -5.02 9.33
N SER A 167 18.39 -5.18 9.95
CA SER A 167 18.21 -6.08 11.10
C SER A 167 18.17 -7.57 10.76
N LYS A 168 18.16 -7.93 9.45
CA LYS A 168 17.94 -9.32 9.02
C LYS A 168 18.82 -9.76 7.86
#